data_23d90e6a5d20ea27b08e506846ec0ca4
#
_entry.id   23d90e6a5d20ea27b08e506846ec0ca4
#
_cell.length_a   1.000
_cell.length_b   1.000
_cell.length_c   1.000
_cell.angle_alpha   90.00
_cell.angle_beta   90.00
_cell.angle_gamma   90.00
#
_symmetry.space_group_name_H-M   'P 1'
#
loop_
_entity.id
_entity.type
_entity.pdbx_description
1 polymer ?
#
loop_
_entity_poly.entity_id
_entity_poly.type
_entity_poly.pdbx_seq_one_letter_code
_entity_poly.pdbx_strand_id
1 'polypeptide(L)'
;YDVVDGKVQFTPFTFRDGRKWDRTTDNFYQNHNILSATWQPSEAWSHNIALHYTYGQGYYKDFRSHKSLSKFGINEPGKTDAVRVKGLTQNAYGLVYNVNYKTEDWDIMAGTNLQQFRGSHWGHLSYIADEALEKKYLGSNGKYNYYDSDAEKDDYSVFVKAAYTFLDHWNVFADLQYRHVRYTTDGQNDKFLWKDNGYVNQVLDVHDNFNFFNPKAGISYTNGGHKAYASVAMANREPERNNYTDNGSYPYPKEEKVIDVEAGYQYTGSNWHAGANFYYMDYDNQLVQTGQQSDIGEALTTNVKKSYRMGVEITAGWAPFSWMSLEGNAALSENKIKDFDEYVAASDADWNPIDPVCTHYSNSTLAYSPSAILNGFVDFHHKGFSATWHTNFVSKQYLNNSEFSSMPCYSQSDLNLAYQSDVKKALGIKNVKVGLDFNNVFARHYAMMAYDFGEYVDGKRGNWFSYIPAAGFNVMAHLTLKF
;
A
#
# COMPACT_ATOMS: atom_id res chain seq x y z
N TYR A 1 -19.81 16.57 -15.10
CA TYR A 1 -19.38 17.62 -16.00
C TYR A 1 -19.86 17.33 -17.41
N ASP A 2 -20.20 18.36 -18.15
CA ASP A 2 -20.57 18.29 -19.54
C ASP A 2 -19.43 18.82 -20.41
N VAL A 3 -19.31 18.30 -21.62
CA VAL A 3 -18.36 18.84 -22.60
C VAL A 3 -19.19 19.64 -23.64
N VAL A 4 -19.07 20.95 -23.58
CA VAL A 4 -19.74 21.86 -24.54
C VAL A 4 -18.66 22.56 -25.33
N ASP A 5 -18.70 22.44 -26.67
CA ASP A 5 -17.69 23.01 -27.58
C ASP A 5 -16.25 22.61 -27.25
N GLY A 6 -16.03 21.35 -26.83
CA GLY A 6 -14.72 20.82 -26.46
C GLY A 6 -14.17 21.34 -25.12
N LYS A 7 -14.95 22.08 -24.36
CA LYS A 7 -14.59 22.57 -23.01
C LYS A 7 -15.38 21.84 -21.95
N VAL A 8 -14.69 21.38 -20.92
CA VAL A 8 -15.33 20.79 -19.74
C VAL A 8 -16.06 21.89 -18.98
N GLN A 9 -17.38 21.74 -18.82
CA GLN A 9 -18.21 22.62 -18.00
C GLN A 9 -18.75 21.85 -16.81
N PHE A 10 -18.60 22.43 -15.64
CA PHE A 10 -19.24 21.93 -14.42
C PHE A 10 -20.64 22.52 -14.31
N THR A 11 -21.66 21.74 -14.66
CA THR A 11 -23.05 22.12 -14.39
C THR A 11 -23.44 21.51 -13.04
N PRO A 12 -23.54 22.28 -11.95
CA PRO A 12 -23.92 21.75 -10.67
C PRO A 12 -25.35 21.19 -10.75
N PHE A 13 -25.54 19.97 -10.28
CA PHE A 13 -26.85 19.38 -10.16
C PHE A 13 -27.72 20.23 -9.25
N THR A 14 -29.00 20.44 -9.64
CA THR A 14 -29.99 21.16 -8.84
C THR A 14 -31.02 20.17 -8.31
N PHE A 15 -31.14 20.10 -6.99
CA PHE A 15 -32.15 19.29 -6.31
C PHE A 15 -33.55 19.84 -6.60
N ARG A 16 -34.61 19.04 -6.36
CA ARG A 16 -36.02 19.47 -6.53
C ARG A 16 -36.41 20.70 -5.70
N ASP A 17 -35.78 20.89 -4.56
CA ASP A 17 -35.98 22.06 -3.68
C ASP A 17 -35.16 23.30 -4.09
N GLY A 18 -34.50 23.26 -5.25
CA GLY A 18 -33.72 24.35 -5.80
C GLY A 18 -32.29 24.49 -5.26
N ARG A 19 -31.91 23.72 -4.26
CA ARG A 19 -30.50 23.65 -3.80
C ARG A 19 -29.61 23.07 -4.89
N LYS A 20 -28.40 23.58 -4.99
CA LYS A 20 -27.38 23.02 -5.88
C LYS A 20 -26.50 22.04 -5.16
N TRP A 21 -26.10 20.99 -5.86
CA TRP A 21 -25.02 20.11 -5.39
C TRP A 21 -23.73 20.92 -5.33
N ASP A 22 -23.14 21.04 -4.15
CA ASP A 22 -21.92 21.82 -3.94
C ASP A 22 -20.70 20.98 -4.36
N ARG A 23 -20.47 19.87 -3.67
CA ARG A 23 -19.30 19.01 -3.90
C ARG A 23 -19.48 17.65 -3.26
N THR A 24 -18.72 16.68 -3.76
CA THR A 24 -18.44 15.44 -3.03
C THR A 24 -17.71 15.77 -1.75
N THR A 25 -18.18 15.23 -0.64
CA THR A 25 -17.54 15.42 0.67
C THR A 25 -16.96 14.11 1.14
N ASP A 26 -15.76 14.19 1.72
CA ASP A 26 -15.10 13.12 2.42
C ASP A 26 -14.79 13.63 3.83
N ASN A 27 -15.35 12.96 4.82
CA ASN A 27 -15.20 13.33 6.22
C ASN A 27 -14.64 12.13 6.97
N PHE A 28 -13.52 12.33 7.63
CA PHE A 28 -12.90 11.32 8.46
C PHE A 28 -12.46 11.94 9.78
N TYR A 29 -12.81 11.28 10.87
CA TYR A 29 -12.37 11.62 12.21
C TYR A 29 -11.71 10.41 12.84
N GLN A 30 -10.54 10.61 13.42
CA GLN A 30 -9.82 9.57 14.14
C GLN A 30 -9.19 10.13 15.41
N ASN A 31 -9.31 9.38 16.49
CA ASN A 31 -8.73 9.71 17.78
C ASN A 31 -7.82 8.56 18.24
N HIS A 32 -6.57 8.87 18.52
CA HIS A 32 -5.58 7.94 19.02
C HIS A 32 -5.24 8.24 20.48
N ASN A 33 -5.35 7.26 21.33
CA ASN A 33 -4.97 7.34 22.74
C ASN A 33 -3.90 6.27 22.99
N ILE A 34 -2.73 6.69 23.43
CA ILE A 34 -1.61 5.80 23.70
C ILE A 34 -1.08 6.12 25.10
N LEU A 35 -1.01 5.08 25.94
CA LEU A 35 -0.36 5.14 27.26
C LEU A 35 0.85 4.19 27.19
N SER A 36 2.04 4.74 27.38
CA SER A 36 3.26 3.94 27.40
C SER A 36 4.07 4.16 28.66
N ALA A 37 4.74 3.10 29.10
CA ALA A 37 5.66 3.14 30.23
C ALA A 37 6.90 2.31 29.91
N THR A 38 8.05 2.81 30.35
CA THR A 38 9.32 2.09 30.31
C THR A 38 9.84 1.98 31.73
N TRP A 39 10.24 0.77 32.12
CA TRP A 39 10.84 0.49 33.41
C TRP A 39 12.18 -0.22 33.19
N GLN A 40 13.24 0.37 33.73
CA GLN A 40 14.60 -0.14 33.64
C GLN A 40 15.14 -0.44 35.04
N PRO A 41 14.93 -1.69 35.56
CA PRO A 41 15.37 -2.07 36.88
C PRO A 41 16.88 -2.17 37.04
N SER A 42 17.61 -2.37 35.97
CA SER A 42 19.07 -2.40 35.92
C SER A 42 19.60 -2.00 34.53
N GLU A 43 20.91 -1.90 34.37
CA GLU A 43 21.54 -1.64 33.07
C GLU A 43 21.27 -2.77 32.06
N ALA A 44 21.09 -3.98 32.52
CA ALA A 44 20.87 -5.15 31.67
C ALA A 44 19.39 -5.36 31.29
N TRP A 45 18.44 -4.89 32.09
CA TRP A 45 17.02 -5.17 31.92
C TRP A 45 16.20 -3.93 31.62
N SER A 46 15.36 -4.01 30.59
CA SER A 46 14.34 -3.00 30.34
C SER A 46 13.01 -3.62 29.95
N HIS A 47 11.92 -3.02 30.41
CA HIS A 47 10.55 -3.40 30.15
C HIS A 47 9.82 -2.24 29.48
N ASN A 48 9.10 -2.52 28.41
CA ASN A 48 8.29 -1.53 27.73
C ASN A 48 6.87 -2.06 27.60
N ILE A 49 5.90 -1.24 27.96
CA ILE A 49 4.48 -1.53 27.79
C ILE A 49 3.80 -0.36 27.09
N ALA A 50 2.95 -0.64 26.15
CA ALA A 50 2.08 0.35 25.52
C ALA A 50 0.66 -0.20 25.42
N LEU A 51 -0.30 0.58 25.87
CA LEU A 51 -1.73 0.39 25.67
C LEU A 51 -2.19 1.39 24.62
N HIS A 52 -2.95 0.94 23.64
CA HIS A 52 -3.51 1.86 22.66
C HIS A 52 -5.00 1.62 22.45
N TYR A 53 -5.70 2.71 22.20
CA TYR A 53 -7.07 2.72 21.75
C TYR A 53 -7.25 3.74 20.64
N THR A 54 -7.80 3.30 19.52
CA THR A 54 -8.13 4.17 18.38
C THR A 54 -9.61 4.04 18.08
N TYR A 55 -10.30 5.16 18.07
CA TYR A 55 -11.65 5.30 17.54
C TYR A 55 -11.58 6.04 16.20
N GLY A 56 -12.27 5.53 15.19
CA GLY A 56 -12.40 6.17 13.89
C GLY A 56 -13.82 6.11 13.36
N GLN A 57 -14.24 7.17 12.70
CA GLN A 57 -15.46 7.19 11.91
C GLN A 57 -15.27 8.07 10.68
N GLY A 58 -15.88 7.66 9.60
CA GLY A 58 -15.82 8.44 8.38
C GLY A 58 -16.95 8.12 7.44
N TYR A 59 -17.23 9.06 6.56
CA TYR A 59 -18.16 8.84 5.46
C TYR A 59 -17.82 9.75 4.29
N TYR A 60 -18.11 9.29 3.10
CA TYR A 60 -18.15 10.15 1.93
C TYR A 60 -19.56 10.23 1.36
N LYS A 61 -19.86 11.37 0.75
CA LYS A 61 -21.14 11.66 0.14
C LYS A 61 -20.91 12.12 -1.29
N ASP A 62 -21.46 11.40 -2.25
CA ASP A 62 -21.29 11.67 -3.67
C ASP A 62 -22.63 11.70 -4.43
N PHE A 63 -22.63 12.44 -5.51
CA PHE A 63 -23.73 12.50 -6.45
C PHE A 63 -23.52 11.47 -7.56
N ARG A 64 -24.56 10.68 -7.82
CA ARG A 64 -24.59 9.65 -8.85
C ARG A 64 -25.59 10.02 -9.92
N SER A 65 -25.06 10.52 -11.07
CA SER A 65 -25.91 10.93 -12.19
C SER A 65 -26.31 9.74 -13.06
N HIS A 66 -27.58 9.71 -13.43
CA HIS A 66 -28.16 8.78 -14.40
C HIS A 66 -27.78 7.30 -14.16
N LYS A 67 -27.91 6.87 -12.90
CA LYS A 67 -27.58 5.49 -12.50
C LYS A 67 -28.83 4.63 -12.40
N SER A 68 -28.69 3.36 -12.81
CA SER A 68 -29.68 2.33 -12.52
C SER A 68 -29.75 2.12 -11.00
N LEU A 69 -30.93 2.11 -10.44
CA LEU A 69 -31.16 1.87 -9.02
C LEU A 69 -30.89 0.41 -8.62
N SER A 70 -30.82 -0.51 -9.59
CA SER A 70 -30.38 -1.88 -9.37
C SER A 70 -28.99 -1.97 -8.74
N LYS A 71 -28.11 -0.97 -8.98
CA LYS A 71 -26.80 -0.86 -8.31
C LYS A 71 -26.89 -0.52 -6.81
N PHE A 72 -28.12 -0.32 -6.30
CA PHE A 72 -28.43 -0.12 -4.89
C PHE A 72 -29.47 -1.12 -4.40
N GLY A 73 -29.64 -2.25 -5.11
CA GLY A 73 -30.60 -3.29 -4.76
C GLY A 73 -32.06 -2.91 -5.00
N ILE A 74 -32.35 -1.82 -5.69
CA ILE A 74 -33.69 -1.41 -6.05
C ILE A 74 -33.98 -1.90 -7.48
N ASN A 75 -34.80 -2.95 -7.60
CA ASN A 75 -35.16 -3.60 -8.88
C ASN A 75 -36.28 -2.83 -9.60
N GLU A 76 -36.06 -1.54 -9.86
CA GLU A 76 -36.96 -0.69 -10.65
C GLU A 76 -36.34 -0.40 -12.02
N PRO A 77 -37.17 -0.33 -13.07
CA PRO A 77 -36.69 -0.01 -14.40
C PRO A 77 -36.23 1.45 -14.51
N GLY A 78 -35.27 1.70 -15.40
CA GLY A 78 -34.80 3.04 -15.72
C GLY A 78 -33.60 3.48 -14.90
N LYS A 79 -33.25 4.75 -15.11
CA LYS A 79 -32.10 5.40 -14.47
C LYS A 79 -32.54 6.71 -13.84
N THR A 80 -31.95 7.07 -12.73
CA THR A 80 -32.24 8.32 -12.03
C THR A 80 -30.97 8.87 -11.38
N ASP A 81 -31.04 10.12 -10.97
CA ASP A 81 -29.98 10.74 -10.18
C ASP A 81 -30.22 10.42 -8.70
N ALA A 82 -29.14 10.19 -7.97
CA ALA A 82 -29.21 9.86 -6.56
C ALA A 82 -28.01 10.45 -5.79
N VAL A 83 -28.19 10.65 -4.50
CA VAL A 83 -27.09 10.97 -3.57
C VAL A 83 -26.83 9.75 -2.70
N ARG A 84 -25.59 9.26 -2.80
CA ARG A 84 -25.09 8.13 -2.05
C ARG A 84 -24.23 8.61 -0.88
N VAL A 85 -24.38 7.96 0.26
CA VAL A 85 -23.49 8.11 1.42
C VAL A 85 -22.93 6.72 1.75
N LYS A 86 -21.61 6.60 1.84
CA LYS A 86 -20.95 5.38 2.34
C LYS A 86 -20.07 5.75 3.52
N GLY A 87 -20.09 4.94 4.53
CA GLY A 87 -19.34 5.23 5.74
C GLY A 87 -18.83 3.99 6.44
N LEU A 88 -17.98 4.25 7.44
CA LEU A 88 -17.43 3.25 8.33
C LEU A 88 -17.32 3.81 9.75
N THR A 89 -17.34 2.90 10.71
CA THR A 89 -16.91 3.16 12.10
C THR A 89 -15.93 2.09 12.50
N GLN A 90 -14.94 2.44 13.34
CA GLN A 90 -13.95 1.48 13.76
C GLN A 90 -13.46 1.74 15.18
N ASN A 91 -13.14 0.66 15.88
CA ASN A 91 -12.47 0.65 17.17
C ASN A 91 -11.28 -0.31 17.07
N ALA A 92 -10.10 0.16 17.42
CA ALA A 92 -8.92 -0.68 17.51
C ALA A 92 -8.27 -0.47 18.88
N TYR A 93 -7.99 -1.54 19.59
CA TYR A 93 -7.35 -1.50 20.90
C TYR A 93 -6.38 -2.65 21.06
N GLY A 94 -5.36 -2.40 21.86
CA GLY A 94 -4.37 -3.43 22.08
C GLY A 94 -3.34 -3.07 23.14
N LEU A 95 -2.53 -4.08 23.39
CA LEU A 95 -1.40 -4.06 24.28
C LEU A 95 -0.17 -4.57 23.56
N VAL A 96 0.92 -3.82 23.66
CA VAL A 96 2.26 -4.25 23.25
C VAL A 96 3.12 -4.28 24.51
N TYR A 97 3.77 -5.40 24.74
CA TYR A 97 4.73 -5.54 25.84
C TYR A 97 5.98 -6.23 25.33
N ASN A 98 7.14 -5.72 25.75
CA ASN A 98 8.40 -6.42 25.57
C ASN A 98 9.31 -6.26 26.79
N VAL A 99 10.15 -7.25 26.99
CA VAL A 99 11.25 -7.27 27.93
C VAL A 99 12.53 -7.50 27.17
N ASN A 100 13.55 -6.70 27.47
CA ASN A 100 14.87 -6.80 26.88
C ASN A 100 15.88 -7.13 27.96
N TYR A 101 16.76 -8.06 27.66
CA TYR A 101 17.95 -8.38 28.44
C TYR A 101 19.18 -8.19 27.57
N LYS A 102 20.05 -7.28 27.98
CA LYS A 102 21.26 -6.94 27.21
C LYS A 102 22.47 -6.98 28.12
N THR A 103 23.47 -7.72 27.67
CA THR A 103 24.82 -7.76 28.26
C THR A 103 25.85 -7.42 27.18
N GLU A 104 27.14 -7.62 27.46
CA GLU A 104 28.21 -7.45 26.47
C GLU A 104 28.06 -8.42 25.28
N ASP A 105 27.70 -9.68 25.55
CA ASP A 105 27.62 -10.72 24.54
C ASP A 105 26.18 -11.03 24.09
N TRP A 106 25.18 -10.85 24.95
CA TRP A 106 23.81 -11.23 24.70
C TRP A 106 22.88 -10.03 24.51
N ASP A 107 22.01 -10.14 23.50
CA ASP A 107 20.86 -9.25 23.29
C ASP A 107 19.62 -10.13 23.11
N ILE A 108 18.77 -10.20 24.14
CA ILE A 108 17.57 -11.04 24.17
C ILE A 108 16.35 -10.16 24.32
N MET A 109 15.36 -10.34 23.47
CA MET A 109 14.07 -9.68 23.55
C MET A 109 12.96 -10.71 23.50
N ALA A 110 12.02 -10.64 24.44
CA ALA A 110 10.76 -11.38 24.35
C ALA A 110 9.58 -10.42 24.47
N GLY A 111 8.49 -10.74 23.80
CA GLY A 111 7.34 -9.84 23.87
C GLY A 111 6.06 -10.44 23.33
N THR A 112 5.02 -9.65 23.45
CA THR A 112 3.68 -9.97 22.93
C THR A 112 3.02 -8.73 22.34
N ASN A 113 2.23 -8.94 21.30
CA ASN A 113 1.33 -7.96 20.72
C ASN A 113 -0.08 -8.56 20.70
N LEU A 114 -1.00 -7.92 21.40
CA LEU A 114 -2.41 -8.31 21.48
C LEU A 114 -3.23 -7.17 20.91
N GLN A 115 -3.88 -7.39 19.77
CA GLN A 115 -4.68 -6.37 19.10
C GLN A 115 -6.05 -6.91 18.76
N GLN A 116 -7.05 -6.03 18.87
CA GLN A 116 -8.41 -6.29 18.41
C GLN A 116 -8.93 -5.10 17.61
N PHE A 117 -9.57 -5.42 16.51
CA PHE A 117 -10.25 -4.45 15.65
C PHE A 117 -11.72 -4.84 15.53
N ARG A 118 -12.60 -3.85 15.62
CA ARG A 118 -14.04 -3.97 15.41
C ARG A 118 -14.48 -2.81 14.53
N GLY A 119 -15.10 -3.10 13.41
CA GLY A 119 -15.55 -2.08 12.48
C GLY A 119 -16.84 -2.43 11.79
N SER A 120 -17.60 -1.42 11.39
CA SER A 120 -18.77 -1.55 10.55
C SER A 120 -18.63 -0.74 9.27
N HIS A 121 -19.19 -1.24 8.18
CA HIS A 121 -19.25 -0.58 6.89
C HIS A 121 -20.70 -0.51 6.45
N TRP A 122 -21.17 0.68 6.09
CA TRP A 122 -22.56 0.90 5.76
C TRP A 122 -22.75 1.87 4.60
N GLY A 123 -23.89 1.79 3.92
CA GLY A 123 -24.24 2.73 2.88
C GLY A 123 -25.72 2.95 2.72
N HIS A 124 -26.08 4.19 2.39
CA HIS A 124 -27.47 4.54 2.12
C HIS A 124 -27.59 5.57 1.00
N LEU A 125 -28.78 5.59 0.37
CA LEU A 125 -29.20 6.72 -0.45
C LEU A 125 -29.89 7.74 0.45
N SER A 126 -29.54 9.01 0.27
CA SER A 126 -30.16 10.15 0.99
C SER A 126 -30.97 11.06 0.08
N TYR A 127 -31.06 10.74 -1.20
CA TYR A 127 -31.85 11.44 -2.21
C TYR A 127 -32.01 10.55 -3.44
N ILE A 128 -33.20 10.55 -4.04
CA ILE A 128 -33.52 9.97 -5.33
C ILE A 128 -34.28 11.03 -6.12
N ALA A 129 -33.86 11.35 -7.35
CA ALA A 129 -34.46 12.44 -8.13
C ALA A 129 -35.88 12.15 -8.59
N ASP A 130 -36.24 10.89 -8.81
CA ASP A 130 -37.62 10.47 -9.03
C ASP A 130 -38.41 10.54 -7.71
N GLU A 131 -39.42 11.40 -7.64
CA GLU A 131 -40.20 11.64 -6.42
C GLU A 131 -41.03 10.43 -5.98
N ALA A 132 -41.53 9.64 -6.92
CA ALA A 132 -42.31 8.45 -6.60
C ALA A 132 -41.41 7.36 -6.00
N LEU A 133 -40.22 7.18 -6.56
CA LEU A 133 -39.23 6.25 -6.04
C LEU A 133 -38.65 6.73 -4.71
N GLU A 134 -38.42 8.01 -4.56
CA GLU A 134 -37.98 8.58 -3.27
C GLU A 134 -39.00 8.29 -2.17
N LYS A 135 -40.26 8.60 -2.38
CA LYS A 135 -41.36 8.32 -1.42
C LYS A 135 -41.52 6.82 -1.12
N LYS A 136 -41.25 5.96 -2.11
CA LYS A 136 -41.36 4.51 -1.98
C LYS A 136 -40.22 3.90 -1.16
N TYR A 137 -38.99 4.36 -1.36
CA TYR A 137 -37.79 3.72 -0.84
C TYR A 137 -37.13 4.45 0.32
N LEU A 138 -37.12 5.78 0.35
CA LEU A 138 -36.59 6.49 1.51
C LEU A 138 -37.57 6.40 2.69
N GLY A 139 -37.09 5.85 3.81
CA GLY A 139 -37.89 5.74 5.02
C GLY A 139 -38.18 7.10 5.68
N SER A 140 -38.85 7.08 6.79
CA SER A 140 -39.19 8.28 7.57
C SER A 140 -37.97 9.08 8.04
N ASN A 141 -36.81 8.45 8.10
CA ASN A 141 -35.50 9.07 8.42
C ASN A 141 -34.79 9.68 7.18
N GLY A 142 -35.44 9.67 5.99
CA GLY A 142 -34.86 10.17 4.75
C GLY A 142 -33.71 9.33 4.20
N LYS A 143 -33.64 8.04 4.50
CA LYS A 143 -32.56 7.14 4.10
C LYS A 143 -33.09 5.82 3.58
N TYR A 144 -32.40 5.29 2.59
CA TYR A 144 -32.55 3.90 2.13
C TYR A 144 -31.23 3.19 2.33
N ASN A 145 -31.13 2.36 3.35
CA ASN A 145 -29.94 1.53 3.62
C ASN A 145 -29.90 0.40 2.62
N TYR A 146 -28.80 0.27 1.89
CA TYR A 146 -28.68 -0.75 0.86
C TYR A 146 -27.57 -1.77 1.15
N TYR A 147 -26.69 -1.49 2.12
CA TYR A 147 -25.77 -2.46 2.69
C TYR A 147 -25.34 -2.10 4.11
N ASP A 148 -24.98 -3.12 4.85
CA ASP A 148 -24.41 -3.02 6.18
C ASP A 148 -23.61 -4.31 6.47
N SER A 149 -22.39 -4.17 6.96
CA SER A 149 -21.56 -5.30 7.35
C SER A 149 -20.61 -4.94 8.47
N ASP A 150 -20.39 -5.90 9.36
CA ASP A 150 -19.42 -5.81 10.45
C ASP A 150 -18.15 -6.57 10.10
N ALA A 151 -17.03 -6.13 10.64
CA ALA A 151 -15.75 -6.81 10.55
C ALA A 151 -15.05 -6.83 11.91
N GLU A 152 -14.52 -7.99 12.25
CA GLU A 152 -13.73 -8.19 13.45
C GLU A 152 -12.38 -8.82 13.09
N LYS A 153 -11.32 -8.35 13.73
CA LYS A 153 -10.00 -8.97 13.65
C LYS A 153 -9.39 -9.03 15.03
N ASP A 154 -9.03 -10.24 15.44
CA ASP A 154 -8.23 -10.49 16.63
C ASP A 154 -6.83 -10.93 16.15
N ASP A 155 -5.79 -10.28 16.63
CA ASP A 155 -4.39 -10.49 16.20
C ASP A 155 -3.51 -10.58 17.43
N TYR A 156 -3.06 -11.78 17.75
CA TYR A 156 -2.28 -12.09 18.94
C TYR A 156 -0.95 -12.72 18.56
N SER A 157 0.15 -12.14 19.00
CA SER A 157 1.46 -12.72 18.77
C SER A 157 2.32 -12.73 20.01
N VAL A 158 3.19 -13.72 20.08
CA VAL A 158 4.28 -13.82 21.04
C VAL A 158 5.56 -14.08 20.28
N PHE A 159 6.66 -13.50 20.72
CA PHE A 159 7.94 -13.68 20.08
C PHE A 159 9.09 -13.71 21.09
N VAL A 160 10.16 -14.36 20.69
CA VAL A 160 11.46 -14.31 21.35
C VAL A 160 12.56 -14.19 20.32
N LYS A 161 13.42 -13.22 20.49
CA LYS A 161 14.63 -13.00 19.71
C LYS A 161 15.84 -13.06 20.61
N ALA A 162 16.87 -13.79 20.21
CA ALA A 162 18.14 -13.82 20.90
C ALA A 162 19.28 -13.62 19.91
N ALA A 163 20.22 -12.76 20.24
CA ALA A 163 21.46 -12.57 19.51
C ALA A 163 22.64 -12.78 20.48
N TYR A 164 23.68 -13.44 19.98
CA TYR A 164 24.88 -13.74 20.73
C TYR A 164 26.12 -13.33 19.92
N THR A 165 26.96 -12.50 20.53
CA THR A 165 28.25 -12.08 19.97
C THR A 165 29.37 -12.94 20.55
N PHE A 166 30.23 -13.50 19.71
CA PHE A 166 31.35 -14.33 20.12
C PHE A 166 32.60 -14.00 19.29
N LEU A 167 33.74 -14.30 19.85
CA LEU A 167 35.04 -14.00 19.23
C LEU A 167 35.14 -12.51 18.74
N ASP A 168 34.50 -11.58 19.46
CA ASP A 168 34.47 -10.12 19.22
C ASP A 168 33.94 -9.66 17.85
N HIS A 169 33.77 -10.57 16.90
CA HIS A 169 33.48 -10.25 15.50
C HIS A 169 32.26 -10.97 14.93
N TRP A 170 31.87 -12.09 15.52
CA TRP A 170 30.78 -12.91 15.04
C TRP A 170 29.51 -12.69 15.87
N ASN A 171 28.39 -12.53 15.19
CA ASN A 171 27.09 -12.47 15.81
C ASN A 171 26.17 -13.49 15.16
N VAL A 172 25.51 -14.32 15.96
CA VAL A 172 24.42 -15.21 15.52
C VAL A 172 23.14 -14.75 16.17
N PHE A 173 22.03 -14.87 15.45
CA PHE A 173 20.71 -14.60 16.02
C PHE A 173 19.68 -15.64 15.59
N ALA A 174 18.69 -15.81 16.46
CA ALA A 174 17.46 -16.54 16.16
C ALA A 174 16.26 -15.71 16.66
N ASP A 175 15.20 -15.71 15.89
CA ASP A 175 13.92 -15.05 16.20
C ASP A 175 12.80 -16.03 15.92
N LEU A 176 11.94 -16.26 16.88
CA LEU A 176 10.79 -17.15 16.79
C LEU A 176 9.54 -16.36 17.13
N GLN A 177 8.59 -16.31 16.21
CA GLN A 177 7.29 -15.70 16.44
C GLN A 177 6.19 -16.72 16.18
N TYR A 178 5.23 -16.77 17.10
CA TYR A 178 3.91 -17.36 16.85
C TYR A 178 2.86 -16.25 16.81
N ARG A 179 1.99 -16.28 15.79
CA ARG A 179 0.92 -15.31 15.60
C ARG A 179 -0.37 -16.04 15.28
N HIS A 180 -1.43 -15.70 16.01
CA HIS A 180 -2.79 -16.15 15.76
C HIS A 180 -3.62 -14.97 15.27
N VAL A 181 -4.30 -15.16 14.14
CA VAL A 181 -5.22 -14.17 13.58
C VAL A 181 -6.57 -14.81 13.37
N ARG A 182 -7.61 -14.23 13.96
CA ARG A 182 -9.00 -14.51 13.62
C ARG A 182 -9.56 -13.33 12.86
N TYR A 183 -10.16 -13.59 11.71
CA TYR A 183 -10.84 -12.57 10.92
C TYR A 183 -12.27 -13.01 10.61
N THR A 184 -13.23 -12.14 10.90
CA THR A 184 -14.63 -12.35 10.54
C THR A 184 -15.19 -11.11 9.86
N THR A 185 -16.04 -11.29 8.85
CA THR A 185 -16.86 -10.22 8.31
C THR A 185 -18.21 -10.80 7.85
N ASP A 186 -19.27 -10.20 8.39
CA ASP A 186 -20.64 -10.66 8.25
C ASP A 186 -21.54 -9.52 7.77
N GLY A 187 -22.61 -9.87 7.04
CA GLY A 187 -23.61 -8.92 6.59
C GLY A 187 -23.70 -8.80 5.07
N GLN A 188 -23.99 -7.61 4.58
CA GLN A 188 -24.16 -7.34 3.15
C GLN A 188 -23.10 -6.35 2.68
N ASN A 189 -22.54 -6.61 1.47
CA ASN A 189 -21.61 -5.71 0.80
C ASN A 189 -22.37 -4.79 -0.17
N ASP A 190 -21.72 -3.73 -0.61
CA ASP A 190 -22.27 -2.79 -1.62
C ASP A 190 -22.16 -3.31 -3.07
N LYS A 191 -21.82 -4.58 -3.27
CA LYS A 191 -21.83 -5.27 -4.56
C LYS A 191 -23.14 -6.01 -4.75
N PHE A 192 -23.68 -5.88 -5.96
CA PHE A 192 -24.93 -6.50 -6.36
C PHE A 192 -24.68 -7.51 -7.47
N LEU A 193 -25.04 -8.76 -7.21
CA LEU A 193 -24.94 -9.88 -8.12
C LEU A 193 -26.31 -10.09 -8.79
N TRP A 194 -26.31 -10.39 -10.09
CA TRP A 194 -27.55 -10.78 -10.78
C TRP A 194 -27.89 -12.23 -10.43
N LYS A 195 -29.02 -12.43 -9.79
CA LYS A 195 -29.51 -13.75 -9.36
C LYS A 195 -31.03 -13.79 -9.37
N ASP A 196 -31.62 -14.88 -9.85
CA ASP A 196 -33.08 -15.14 -9.83
C ASP A 196 -33.89 -13.96 -10.43
N ASN A 197 -33.44 -13.43 -11.58
CA ASN A 197 -34.03 -12.28 -12.29
C ASN A 197 -34.03 -10.95 -11.50
N GLY A 198 -33.15 -10.79 -10.56
CA GLY A 198 -32.97 -9.56 -9.79
C GLY A 198 -31.53 -9.33 -9.31
N TYR A 199 -31.27 -8.11 -8.86
CA TYR A 199 -30.01 -7.80 -8.20
C TYR A 199 -30.13 -8.06 -6.70
N VAL A 200 -29.19 -8.83 -6.16
CA VAL A 200 -29.10 -9.12 -4.72
C VAL A 200 -27.74 -8.70 -4.19
N ASN A 201 -27.69 -8.25 -2.94
CA ASN A 201 -26.42 -7.94 -2.30
C ASN A 201 -25.51 -9.16 -2.22
N GLN A 202 -24.23 -8.94 -2.41
CA GLN A 202 -23.24 -9.93 -2.01
C GLN A 202 -23.29 -10.10 -0.49
N VAL A 203 -23.58 -11.31 -0.05
CA VAL A 203 -23.56 -11.67 1.37
C VAL A 203 -22.12 -11.96 1.77
N LEU A 204 -21.69 -11.38 2.88
CA LEU A 204 -20.44 -11.67 3.54
C LEU A 204 -20.71 -12.65 4.68
N ASP A 205 -19.94 -13.74 4.71
CA ASP A 205 -19.97 -14.80 5.74
C ASP A 205 -18.56 -15.40 5.79
N VAL A 206 -17.63 -14.61 6.32
CA VAL A 206 -16.21 -14.95 6.38
C VAL A 206 -15.80 -15.17 7.84
N HIS A 207 -15.29 -16.37 8.13
CA HIS A 207 -14.86 -16.78 9.46
C HIS A 207 -13.55 -17.55 9.38
N ASP A 208 -12.44 -16.82 9.20
CA ASP A 208 -11.12 -17.41 9.03
C ASP A 208 -10.27 -17.33 10.30
N ASN A 209 -9.47 -18.38 10.51
CA ASN A 209 -8.49 -18.47 11.59
C ASN A 209 -7.14 -18.90 11.03
N PHE A 210 -6.12 -18.13 11.31
CA PHE A 210 -4.76 -18.36 10.85
C PHE A 210 -3.83 -18.55 12.05
N ASN A 211 -2.92 -19.52 11.93
CA ASN A 211 -1.88 -19.77 12.93
C ASN A 211 -0.54 -19.78 12.22
N PHE A 212 0.26 -18.78 12.48
CA PHE A 212 1.53 -18.55 11.81
C PHE A 212 2.70 -18.80 12.74
N PHE A 213 3.69 -19.51 12.24
CA PHE A 213 4.99 -19.63 12.85
C PHE A 213 6.02 -19.00 11.92
N ASN A 214 6.70 -17.96 12.39
CA ASN A 214 7.60 -17.11 11.63
C ASN A 214 9.02 -17.19 12.26
N PRO A 215 9.81 -18.23 11.97
CA PRO A 215 11.19 -18.31 12.40
C PRO A 215 12.11 -17.49 11.51
N LYS A 216 13.14 -16.90 12.13
CA LYS A 216 14.25 -16.24 11.45
C LYS A 216 15.55 -16.57 12.15
N ALA A 217 16.63 -16.79 11.40
CA ALA A 217 17.96 -17.00 11.92
C ALA A 217 19.01 -16.41 10.99
N GLY A 218 20.15 -16.04 11.54
CA GLY A 218 21.24 -15.53 10.73
C GLY A 218 22.55 -15.44 11.49
N ILE A 219 23.60 -15.21 10.73
CA ILE A 219 24.96 -15.03 11.19
C ILE A 219 25.56 -13.79 10.52
N SER A 220 26.35 -13.04 11.24
CA SER A 220 27.13 -11.93 10.68
C SER A 220 28.55 -11.91 11.24
N TYR A 221 29.45 -11.37 10.43
CA TYR A 221 30.84 -11.12 10.79
C TYR A 221 31.15 -9.65 10.55
N THR A 222 31.77 -8.97 11.51
CA THR A 222 32.16 -7.56 11.39
C THR A 222 33.58 -7.36 11.93
N ASN A 223 34.50 -6.89 11.07
CA ASN A 223 35.86 -6.59 11.47
C ASN A 223 36.54 -5.61 10.48
N GLY A 224 37.24 -4.61 10.98
CA GLY A 224 38.06 -3.71 10.17
C GLY A 224 37.36 -3.04 8.99
N GLY A 225 36.11 -2.65 9.14
CA GLY A 225 35.28 -2.08 8.07
C GLY A 225 34.58 -3.12 7.18
N HIS A 226 34.88 -4.41 7.32
CA HIS A 226 34.22 -5.50 6.63
C HIS A 226 33.01 -5.97 7.42
N LYS A 227 31.89 -6.16 6.74
CA LYS A 227 30.68 -6.78 7.27
C LYS A 227 30.16 -7.78 6.26
N ALA A 228 30.01 -9.04 6.69
CA ALA A 228 29.36 -10.10 5.92
C ALA A 228 28.21 -10.68 6.73
N TYR A 229 27.11 -11.10 6.08
CA TYR A 229 26.00 -11.75 6.75
C TYR A 229 25.29 -12.73 5.86
N ALA A 230 24.60 -13.67 6.49
CA ALA A 230 23.63 -14.53 5.86
C ALA A 230 22.45 -14.75 6.79
N SER A 231 21.24 -14.81 6.26
CA SER A 231 20.03 -15.06 7.03
C SER A 231 19.00 -15.85 6.23
N VAL A 232 18.15 -16.54 6.97
CA VAL A 232 16.95 -17.19 6.46
C VAL A 232 15.77 -16.80 7.33
N ALA A 233 14.63 -16.48 6.71
CA ALA A 233 13.39 -16.11 7.38
C ALA A 233 12.21 -16.82 6.73
N MET A 234 11.19 -17.13 7.53
CA MET A 234 9.87 -17.49 7.05
C MET A 234 8.87 -16.47 7.59
N ALA A 235 8.00 -15.99 6.73
CA ALA A 235 6.91 -15.09 7.11
C ALA A 235 5.60 -15.53 6.46
N ASN A 236 4.51 -15.30 7.18
CA ASN A 236 3.16 -15.59 6.73
C ASN A 236 2.28 -14.35 6.86
N ARG A 237 1.30 -14.21 5.97
CA ARG A 237 0.33 -13.12 5.98
C ARG A 237 -1.06 -13.62 5.63
N GLU A 238 -2.05 -13.17 6.39
CA GLU A 238 -3.46 -13.39 6.10
C GLU A 238 -3.95 -12.49 4.95
N PRO A 239 -5.03 -12.88 4.24
CA PRO A 239 -5.72 -12.00 3.29
C PRO A 239 -6.30 -10.76 3.98
N GLU A 240 -6.44 -9.69 3.23
CA GLU A 240 -7.11 -8.46 3.65
C GLU A 240 -8.60 -8.49 3.28
N ARG A 241 -9.40 -7.55 3.85
CA ARG A 241 -10.83 -7.46 3.57
C ARG A 241 -11.16 -7.44 2.07
N ASN A 242 -10.44 -6.64 1.28
CA ASN A 242 -10.67 -6.50 -0.16
C ASN A 242 -10.44 -7.81 -0.92
N ASN A 243 -9.59 -8.71 -0.42
CA ASN A 243 -9.41 -10.03 -1.03
C ASN A 243 -10.67 -10.89 -0.96
N TYR A 244 -11.52 -10.67 0.03
CA TYR A 244 -12.80 -11.36 0.19
C TYR A 244 -13.96 -10.62 -0.51
N THR A 245 -13.98 -9.30 -0.38
CA THR A 245 -15.11 -8.48 -0.84
C THR A 245 -15.02 -8.10 -2.31
N ASP A 246 -13.81 -7.99 -2.85
CA ASP A 246 -13.53 -7.54 -4.22
C ASP A 246 -12.90 -8.63 -5.10
N ASN A 247 -13.04 -9.88 -4.69
CA ASN A 247 -12.38 -11.01 -5.31
C ASN A 247 -12.83 -11.31 -6.77
N GLY A 248 -14.00 -10.83 -7.17
CA GLY A 248 -14.54 -11.06 -8.51
C GLY A 248 -14.74 -12.56 -8.78
N SER A 249 -14.13 -13.07 -9.87
CA SER A 249 -14.20 -14.48 -10.28
C SER A 249 -13.02 -15.31 -9.78
N TYR A 250 -12.10 -14.73 -9.03
CA TYR A 250 -10.95 -15.45 -8.48
C TYR A 250 -11.38 -16.38 -7.32
N PRO A 251 -10.62 -17.45 -7.06
CA PRO A 251 -10.88 -18.36 -5.95
C PRO A 251 -10.86 -17.66 -4.58
N TYR A 252 -11.47 -18.28 -3.57
CA TYR A 252 -11.43 -17.81 -2.19
C TYR A 252 -9.99 -17.58 -1.74
N PRO A 253 -9.67 -16.42 -1.11
CA PRO A 253 -8.31 -16.06 -0.78
C PRO A 253 -7.72 -16.97 0.30
N LYS A 254 -6.40 -17.16 0.25
CA LYS A 254 -5.62 -17.96 1.19
C LYS A 254 -4.50 -17.12 1.77
N GLU A 255 -3.97 -17.59 2.89
CA GLU A 255 -2.76 -17.03 3.47
C GLU A 255 -1.57 -17.14 2.52
N GLU A 256 -0.74 -16.12 2.52
CA GLU A 256 0.54 -16.06 1.83
C GLU A 256 1.67 -16.52 2.76
N LYS A 257 2.61 -17.28 2.22
CA LYS A 257 3.84 -17.67 2.90
C LYS A 257 5.05 -17.33 2.04
N VAL A 258 6.11 -16.84 2.65
CA VAL A 258 7.41 -16.62 2.01
C VAL A 258 8.52 -17.28 2.82
N ILE A 259 9.48 -17.88 2.13
CA ILE A 259 10.81 -18.22 2.63
C ILE A 259 11.78 -17.28 1.95
N ASP A 260 12.52 -16.52 2.73
CA ASP A 260 13.47 -15.51 2.30
C ASP A 260 14.89 -15.92 2.74
N VAL A 261 15.80 -15.94 1.80
CA VAL A 261 17.23 -16.21 2.03
C VAL A 261 18.02 -15.01 1.54
N GLU A 262 18.82 -14.44 2.41
CA GLU A 262 19.67 -13.31 2.10
C GLU A 262 21.13 -13.56 2.44
N ALA A 263 22.04 -13.02 1.64
CA ALA A 263 23.45 -12.97 1.94
C ALA A 263 24.06 -11.67 1.42
N GLY A 264 24.82 -11.00 2.25
CA GLY A 264 25.38 -9.70 1.90
C GLY A 264 26.83 -9.52 2.39
N TYR A 265 27.51 -8.63 1.70
CA TYR A 265 28.83 -8.16 2.08
C TYR A 265 28.92 -6.66 1.89
N GLN A 266 29.51 -5.98 2.85
CA GLN A 266 29.77 -4.55 2.83
C GLN A 266 31.20 -4.27 3.31
N TYR A 267 31.84 -3.32 2.66
CA TYR A 267 33.08 -2.71 3.11
C TYR A 267 32.92 -1.21 3.33
N THR A 268 33.42 -0.72 4.45
CA THR A 268 33.45 0.71 4.78
C THR A 268 34.90 1.14 5.05
N GLY A 269 35.46 1.89 4.13
CA GLY A 269 36.78 2.51 4.26
C GLY A 269 36.71 3.92 4.84
N SER A 270 37.80 4.67 4.79
CA SER A 270 37.89 6.03 5.33
C SER A 270 37.05 7.05 4.54
N ASN A 271 36.99 6.91 3.23
CA ASN A 271 36.30 7.84 2.32
C ASN A 271 35.47 7.15 1.23
N TRP A 272 35.27 5.84 1.30
CA TRP A 272 34.41 5.10 0.41
C TRP A 272 33.79 3.92 1.11
N HIS A 273 32.63 3.49 0.62
CA HIS A 273 31.99 2.23 0.99
C HIS A 273 31.40 1.56 -0.24
N ALA A 274 31.30 0.25 -0.19
CA ALA A 274 30.59 -0.53 -1.20
C ALA A 274 29.98 -1.76 -0.55
N GLY A 275 28.83 -2.17 -1.04
CA GLY A 275 28.13 -3.34 -0.54
C GLY A 275 27.29 -4.01 -1.62
N ALA A 276 27.05 -5.30 -1.44
CA ALA A 276 26.12 -6.06 -2.23
C ALA A 276 25.32 -6.99 -1.32
N ASN A 277 24.00 -7.06 -1.58
CA ASN A 277 23.08 -7.99 -0.97
C ASN A 277 22.45 -8.85 -2.06
N PHE A 278 22.49 -10.17 -1.91
CA PHE A 278 21.73 -11.12 -2.71
C PHE A 278 20.54 -11.59 -1.90
N TYR A 279 19.37 -11.70 -2.54
CA TYR A 279 18.17 -12.25 -1.93
C TYR A 279 17.45 -13.23 -2.87
N TYR A 280 16.80 -14.21 -2.25
CA TYR A 280 15.91 -15.16 -2.92
C TYR A 280 14.69 -15.40 -2.03
N MET A 281 13.51 -15.04 -2.53
CA MET A 281 12.22 -15.18 -1.85
C MET A 281 11.36 -16.19 -2.61
N ASP A 282 11.05 -17.33 -2.00
CA ASP A 282 10.11 -18.32 -2.55
C ASP A 282 8.76 -18.20 -1.89
N TYR A 283 7.71 -17.99 -2.69
CA TYR A 283 6.36 -17.75 -2.21
C TYR A 283 5.43 -18.93 -2.48
N ASP A 284 4.63 -19.23 -1.46
CA ASP A 284 3.42 -20.04 -1.55
C ASP A 284 2.20 -19.14 -1.43
N ASN A 285 1.25 -19.26 -2.36
CA ASN A 285 0.00 -18.49 -2.40
C ASN A 285 0.21 -16.97 -2.32
N GLN A 286 1.23 -16.42 -2.98
CA GLN A 286 1.48 -14.97 -2.96
C GLN A 286 0.24 -14.19 -3.40
N LEU A 287 -0.13 -13.18 -2.64
CA LEU A 287 -1.16 -12.19 -3.02
C LEU A 287 -0.54 -11.16 -3.96
N VAL A 288 -0.84 -11.30 -5.25
CA VAL A 288 -0.27 -10.46 -6.32
C VAL A 288 -1.34 -9.53 -6.90
N GLN A 289 -0.91 -8.35 -7.35
CA GLN A 289 -1.82 -7.39 -7.98
C GLN A 289 -2.33 -7.93 -9.32
N THR A 290 -3.64 -7.83 -9.53
CA THR A 290 -4.29 -8.27 -10.78
C THR A 290 -4.19 -7.25 -11.92
N GLY A 291 -3.78 -6.02 -11.63
CA GLY A 291 -3.85 -4.87 -12.53
C GLY A 291 -5.18 -4.10 -12.43
N GLN A 292 -6.16 -4.64 -11.74
CA GLN A 292 -7.46 -4.03 -11.52
C GLN A 292 -7.50 -3.24 -10.21
N GLN A 293 -8.50 -2.36 -10.10
CA GLN A 293 -8.76 -1.59 -8.89
C GLN A 293 -10.19 -1.76 -8.40
N SER A 294 -10.37 -1.58 -7.10
CA SER A 294 -11.68 -1.43 -6.47
C SER A 294 -12.33 -0.09 -6.84
N ASP A 295 -13.61 0.06 -6.51
CA ASP A 295 -14.37 1.33 -6.71
C ASP A 295 -13.76 2.54 -5.98
N ILE A 296 -12.88 2.33 -5.01
CA ILE A 296 -12.19 3.39 -4.24
C ILE A 296 -10.71 3.54 -4.61
N GLY A 297 -10.27 2.83 -5.67
CA GLY A 297 -8.91 2.95 -6.21
C GLY A 297 -7.87 2.08 -5.53
N GLU A 298 -8.24 1.13 -4.68
CA GLU A 298 -7.33 0.14 -4.11
C GLU A 298 -6.96 -0.92 -5.16
N ALA A 299 -5.70 -1.31 -5.20
CA ALA A 299 -5.26 -2.39 -6.08
C ALA A 299 -5.87 -3.73 -5.64
N LEU A 300 -6.54 -4.41 -6.55
CA LEU A 300 -7.08 -5.74 -6.30
C LEU A 300 -5.98 -6.78 -6.40
N THR A 301 -5.97 -7.72 -5.46
CA THR A 301 -5.00 -8.80 -5.41
C THR A 301 -5.69 -10.17 -5.41
N THR A 302 -4.98 -11.17 -5.94
CA THR A 302 -5.38 -12.57 -5.91
C THR A 302 -4.19 -13.46 -5.59
N ASN A 303 -4.45 -14.68 -5.07
CA ASN A 303 -3.38 -15.63 -4.83
C ASN A 303 -2.86 -16.26 -6.12
N VAL A 304 -1.54 -16.34 -6.23
CA VAL A 304 -0.86 -17.22 -7.19
C VAL A 304 -0.16 -18.33 -6.43
N LYS A 305 -0.29 -19.56 -6.94
CA LYS A 305 0.12 -20.77 -6.21
C LYS A 305 1.60 -20.77 -5.87
N LYS A 306 2.45 -20.39 -6.82
CA LYS A 306 3.91 -20.36 -6.67
C LYS A 306 4.51 -19.20 -7.44
N SER A 307 5.35 -18.43 -6.76
CA SER A 307 6.11 -17.33 -7.36
C SER A 307 7.45 -17.19 -6.63
N TYR A 308 8.37 -16.46 -7.23
CA TYR A 308 9.63 -16.11 -6.59
C TYR A 308 10.07 -14.69 -6.96
N ARG A 309 10.87 -14.14 -6.08
CA ARG A 309 11.63 -12.92 -6.31
C ARG A 309 13.09 -13.19 -5.99
N MET A 310 13.99 -12.79 -6.86
CA MET A 310 15.41 -12.86 -6.59
C MET A 310 16.12 -11.64 -7.17
N GLY A 311 17.22 -11.27 -6.55
CA GLY A 311 17.96 -10.13 -7.05
C GLY A 311 19.25 -9.86 -6.31
N VAL A 312 19.91 -8.82 -6.80
CA VAL A 312 21.11 -8.25 -6.20
C VAL A 312 20.89 -6.77 -5.99
N GLU A 313 21.14 -6.30 -4.79
CA GLU A 313 21.18 -4.90 -4.43
C GLU A 313 22.61 -4.47 -4.22
N ILE A 314 23.04 -3.42 -4.91
CA ILE A 314 24.40 -2.89 -4.86
C ILE A 314 24.32 -1.47 -4.34
N THR A 315 25.20 -1.13 -3.42
CA THR A 315 25.39 0.24 -2.92
C THR A 315 26.85 0.63 -3.01
N ALA A 316 27.15 1.87 -3.39
CA ALA A 316 28.50 2.39 -3.36
C ALA A 316 28.48 3.89 -3.05
N GLY A 317 29.42 4.32 -2.25
CA GLY A 317 29.65 5.73 -1.93
C GLY A 317 31.11 6.09 -1.89
N TRP A 318 31.41 7.29 -2.33
CA TRP A 318 32.77 7.81 -2.35
C TRP A 318 32.79 9.32 -2.06
N ALA A 319 33.59 9.73 -1.06
CA ALA A 319 33.82 11.13 -0.72
C ALA A 319 35.24 11.51 -1.09
N PRO A 320 35.51 11.87 -2.39
CA PRO A 320 36.85 12.22 -2.86
C PRO A 320 37.41 13.45 -2.15
N PHE A 321 36.54 14.34 -1.74
CA PHE A 321 36.91 15.60 -1.08
C PHE A 321 35.97 15.86 0.10
N SER A 322 36.40 16.65 1.07
CA SER A 322 35.58 17.02 2.23
C SER A 322 34.33 17.84 1.90
N TRP A 323 34.18 18.32 0.68
CA TRP A 323 33.07 19.12 0.20
C TRP A 323 32.23 18.44 -0.87
N MET A 324 32.56 17.19 -1.26
CA MET A 324 31.84 16.42 -2.31
C MET A 324 31.72 14.95 -1.94
N SER A 325 30.53 14.38 -2.13
CA SER A 325 30.32 12.95 -2.11
C SER A 325 29.50 12.47 -3.31
N LEU A 326 29.74 11.23 -3.70
CA LEU A 326 29.04 10.48 -4.74
C LEU A 326 28.42 9.25 -4.09
N GLU A 327 27.14 9.04 -4.28
CA GLU A 327 26.41 7.86 -3.77
C GLU A 327 25.64 7.22 -4.92
N GLY A 328 25.55 5.90 -4.91
CA GLY A 328 24.75 5.18 -5.87
C GLY A 328 24.20 3.89 -5.32
N ASN A 329 23.02 3.50 -5.80
CA ASN A 329 22.47 2.19 -5.54
C ASN A 329 21.80 1.62 -6.78
N ALA A 330 21.80 0.30 -6.87
CA ALA A 330 21.19 -0.46 -7.95
C ALA A 330 20.46 -1.69 -7.35
N ALA A 331 19.20 -1.87 -7.69
CA ALA A 331 18.46 -3.10 -7.46
C ALA A 331 18.20 -3.75 -8.81
N LEU A 332 18.75 -4.95 -9.00
CA LEU A 332 18.56 -5.77 -10.21
C LEU A 332 17.83 -7.03 -9.80
N SER A 333 16.64 -7.28 -10.37
CA SER A 333 15.78 -8.35 -9.89
C SER A 333 15.08 -9.11 -11.01
N GLU A 334 14.76 -10.35 -10.71
CA GLU A 334 13.84 -11.21 -11.45
C GLU A 334 12.68 -11.60 -10.54
N ASN A 335 11.45 -11.36 -11.01
CA ASN A 335 10.22 -11.56 -10.25
C ASN A 335 9.23 -12.34 -11.11
N LYS A 336 8.99 -13.63 -10.79
CA LYS A 336 8.23 -14.54 -11.65
C LYS A 336 7.13 -15.29 -10.91
N ILE A 337 6.01 -15.48 -11.61
CA ILE A 337 4.94 -16.39 -11.24
C ILE A 337 5.11 -17.68 -12.06
N LYS A 338 5.14 -18.85 -11.40
CA LYS A 338 5.31 -20.14 -12.09
C LYS A 338 4.06 -20.51 -12.89
N ASP A 339 2.90 -20.42 -12.27
CA ASP A 339 1.61 -20.72 -12.88
C ASP A 339 0.56 -19.72 -12.40
N PHE A 340 -0.23 -19.18 -13.34
CA PHE A 340 -1.23 -18.16 -13.06
C PHE A 340 -2.43 -18.30 -14.01
N ASP A 341 -3.64 -18.26 -13.45
CA ASP A 341 -4.90 -18.21 -14.17
C ASP A 341 -5.47 -16.79 -14.08
N GLU A 342 -5.51 -16.09 -15.21
CA GLU A 342 -6.12 -14.76 -15.33
C GLU A 342 -7.61 -14.91 -15.64
N TYR A 343 -8.47 -14.27 -14.87
CA TYR A 343 -9.90 -14.17 -15.12
C TYR A 343 -10.23 -12.77 -15.58
N VAL A 344 -10.67 -12.64 -16.83
CA VAL A 344 -11.05 -11.35 -17.42
C VAL A 344 -12.57 -11.34 -17.64
N ALA A 345 -13.22 -10.27 -17.17
CA ALA A 345 -14.66 -10.08 -17.38
C ALA A 345 -15.01 -10.15 -18.88
N ALA A 346 -16.19 -10.73 -19.17
CA ALA A 346 -16.64 -10.92 -20.53
C ALA A 346 -18.11 -10.54 -20.72
N SER A 347 -18.43 -10.03 -21.90
CA SER A 347 -19.79 -9.71 -22.35
C SER A 347 -20.04 -10.18 -23.78
N ASP A 348 -21.29 -10.42 -24.13
CA ASP A 348 -21.72 -10.70 -25.48
C ASP A 348 -21.73 -9.41 -26.34
N ALA A 349 -22.14 -9.52 -27.61
CA ALA A 349 -22.23 -8.39 -28.55
C ALA A 349 -23.22 -7.29 -28.09
N ASP A 350 -24.18 -7.64 -27.26
CA ASP A 350 -25.19 -6.72 -26.69
C ASP A 350 -24.77 -6.18 -25.32
N TRP A 351 -23.52 -6.42 -24.89
CA TRP A 351 -22.95 -6.04 -23.61
C TRP A 351 -23.61 -6.70 -22.38
N ASN A 352 -24.26 -7.85 -22.59
CA ASN A 352 -24.72 -8.63 -21.44
C ASN A 352 -23.55 -9.39 -20.84
N PRO A 353 -23.39 -9.40 -19.52
CA PRO A 353 -22.34 -10.17 -18.87
C PRO A 353 -22.47 -11.67 -19.17
N ILE A 354 -21.35 -12.29 -19.50
CA ILE A 354 -21.21 -13.74 -19.64
C ILE A 354 -20.09 -14.24 -18.73
N ASP A 355 -19.86 -15.55 -18.68
CA ASP A 355 -18.80 -16.12 -17.86
C ASP A 355 -17.44 -15.51 -18.22
N PRO A 356 -16.61 -15.17 -17.20
CA PRO A 356 -15.29 -14.62 -17.44
C PRO A 356 -14.40 -15.55 -18.25
N VAL A 357 -13.58 -14.98 -19.13
CA VAL A 357 -12.58 -15.76 -19.87
C VAL A 357 -11.41 -16.06 -18.93
N CYS A 358 -11.13 -17.34 -18.74
CA CYS A 358 -9.97 -17.82 -18.01
C CYS A 358 -8.84 -18.16 -18.97
N THR A 359 -7.65 -17.58 -18.75
CA THR A 359 -6.44 -17.89 -19.54
C THR A 359 -5.30 -18.27 -18.62
N HIS A 360 -4.67 -19.41 -18.90
CA HIS A 360 -3.53 -19.91 -18.14
C HIS A 360 -2.21 -19.35 -18.68
N TYR A 361 -1.35 -18.87 -17.80
CA TYR A 361 0.00 -18.38 -18.08
C TYR A 361 1.03 -19.12 -17.23
N SER A 362 2.19 -19.38 -17.82
CA SER A 362 3.33 -20.02 -17.14
C SER A 362 4.55 -19.11 -17.21
N ASN A 363 5.30 -19.04 -16.11
CA ASN A 363 6.56 -18.30 -15.99
C ASN A 363 6.43 -16.81 -16.36
N SER A 364 5.30 -16.18 -15.98
CA SER A 364 5.02 -14.76 -16.25
C SER A 364 5.72 -13.84 -15.24
N THR A 365 5.96 -12.59 -15.64
CA THR A 365 6.55 -11.58 -14.76
C THR A 365 5.48 -10.96 -13.86
N LEU A 366 5.81 -10.82 -12.57
CA LEU A 366 4.96 -10.12 -11.60
C LEU A 366 4.68 -8.69 -12.05
N ALA A 367 3.41 -8.28 -11.99
CA ALA A 367 3.00 -6.91 -12.24
C ALA A 367 3.70 -5.93 -11.29
N TYR A 368 3.95 -4.71 -11.75
CA TYR A 368 4.60 -3.60 -11.01
C TYR A 368 5.95 -3.98 -10.39
N SER A 369 6.67 -4.91 -11.03
CA SER A 369 7.97 -5.38 -10.57
C SER A 369 9.03 -5.12 -11.63
N PRO A 370 9.61 -3.90 -11.68
CA PRO A 370 10.66 -3.57 -12.63
C PRO A 370 11.92 -4.41 -12.35
N SER A 371 12.62 -4.81 -13.40
CA SER A 371 13.84 -5.62 -13.29
C SER A 371 15.08 -4.82 -12.87
N ALA A 372 15.04 -3.48 -12.98
CA ALA A 372 16.12 -2.60 -12.56
C ALA A 372 15.59 -1.28 -12.02
N ILE A 373 16.10 -0.90 -10.85
CA ILE A 373 15.94 0.45 -10.26
C ILE A 373 17.33 0.95 -9.90
N LEU A 374 17.70 2.13 -10.40
CA LEU A 374 19.01 2.74 -10.17
C LEU A 374 18.83 4.14 -9.59
N ASN A 375 19.65 4.49 -8.63
CA ASN A 375 19.74 5.85 -8.11
C ASN A 375 21.21 6.31 -8.07
N GLY A 376 21.43 7.56 -8.38
CA GLY A 376 22.73 8.21 -8.28
C GLY A 376 22.59 9.60 -7.67
N PHE A 377 23.50 9.93 -6.74
CA PHE A 377 23.53 11.21 -6.04
C PHE A 377 24.91 11.83 -6.18
N VAL A 378 24.92 13.13 -6.37
CA VAL A 378 26.13 13.96 -6.25
C VAL A 378 25.81 15.05 -5.25
N ASP A 379 26.49 15.01 -4.11
CA ASP A 379 26.38 16.00 -3.04
C ASP A 379 27.58 16.92 -3.02
N PHE A 380 27.28 18.20 -2.90
CA PHE A 380 28.25 19.25 -2.76
C PHE A 380 27.91 20.09 -1.53
N HIS A 381 28.90 20.42 -0.69
CA HIS A 381 28.68 21.32 0.43
C HIS A 381 29.92 22.18 0.70
N HIS A 382 29.71 23.48 0.86
CA HIS A 382 30.79 24.41 1.19
C HIS A 382 30.25 25.64 1.93
N LYS A 383 30.79 25.95 3.11
CA LYS A 383 30.47 27.17 3.90
C LYS A 383 28.98 27.46 4.04
N GLY A 384 28.20 26.45 4.43
CA GLY A 384 26.74 26.57 4.60
C GLY A 384 25.94 26.39 3.30
N PHE A 385 26.52 26.43 2.13
CA PHE A 385 25.90 26.09 0.88
C PHE A 385 25.93 24.56 0.66
N SER A 386 24.82 24.01 0.19
CA SER A 386 24.70 22.61 -0.25
C SER A 386 23.97 22.51 -1.56
N ALA A 387 24.38 21.56 -2.39
CA ALA A 387 23.71 21.22 -3.64
C ALA A 387 23.72 19.70 -3.77
N THR A 388 22.54 19.10 -3.98
CA THR A 388 22.38 17.67 -4.21
C THR A 388 21.75 17.48 -5.57
N TRP A 389 22.44 16.78 -6.45
CA TRP A 389 21.86 16.25 -7.70
C TRP A 389 21.48 14.80 -7.48
N HIS A 390 20.25 14.45 -7.83
CA HIS A 390 19.73 13.09 -7.78
C HIS A 390 19.21 12.66 -9.16
N THR A 391 19.53 11.45 -9.58
CA THR A 391 18.94 10.81 -10.77
C THR A 391 18.43 9.43 -10.40
N ASN A 392 17.17 9.18 -10.73
CA ASN A 392 16.52 7.89 -10.61
C ASN A 392 16.25 7.31 -12.01
N PHE A 393 16.41 6.00 -12.15
CA PHE A 393 16.00 5.22 -13.32
C PHE A 393 15.17 4.02 -12.87
N VAL A 394 14.04 3.79 -13.55
CA VAL A 394 13.18 2.61 -13.39
C VAL A 394 12.98 1.95 -14.72
N SER A 395 13.25 0.64 -14.81
CA SER A 395 13.05 -0.13 -16.03
C SER A 395 11.57 -0.30 -16.37
N LYS A 396 11.27 -0.82 -17.56
CA LYS A 396 9.92 -1.22 -17.98
C LYS A 396 9.29 -2.12 -16.90
N GLN A 397 8.00 -1.94 -16.64
CA GLN A 397 7.22 -2.79 -15.75
C GLN A 397 5.87 -3.14 -16.37
N TYR A 398 5.40 -4.36 -16.12
CA TYR A 398 4.09 -4.81 -16.57
C TYR A 398 2.99 -4.33 -15.62
N LEU A 399 1.79 -4.08 -16.16
CA LEU A 399 0.62 -3.64 -15.39
C LEU A 399 -0.24 -4.80 -14.90
N ASN A 400 -0.11 -5.96 -15.51
CA ASN A 400 -0.79 -7.21 -15.16
C ASN A 400 0.17 -8.39 -15.26
N ASN A 401 -0.21 -9.49 -14.60
CA ASN A 401 0.61 -10.69 -14.57
C ASN A 401 0.58 -11.51 -15.87
N SER A 402 -0.32 -11.20 -16.79
CA SER A 402 -0.36 -11.79 -18.13
C SER A 402 0.62 -11.11 -19.11
N GLU A 403 1.37 -10.10 -18.67
CA GLU A 403 2.32 -9.31 -19.46
C GLU A 403 1.67 -8.60 -20.68
N PHE A 404 0.34 -8.49 -20.70
CA PHE A 404 -0.40 -7.93 -21.82
C PHE A 404 -0.13 -6.44 -21.99
N SER A 405 0.03 -5.71 -20.90
CA SER A 405 0.25 -4.27 -20.90
C SER A 405 1.45 -3.88 -20.03
N SER A 406 2.11 -2.77 -20.36
CA SER A 406 3.29 -2.32 -19.63
C SER A 406 3.48 -0.81 -19.67
N MET A 407 4.14 -0.26 -18.66
CA MET A 407 4.71 1.09 -18.69
C MET A 407 6.15 1.04 -19.19
N PRO A 408 6.58 2.00 -20.05
CA PRO A 408 7.95 2.10 -20.48
C PRO A 408 8.89 2.48 -19.33
N CYS A 409 10.18 2.25 -19.51
CA CYS A 409 11.20 2.76 -18.59
C CYS A 409 11.20 4.29 -18.55
N TYR A 410 11.60 4.84 -17.42
CA TYR A 410 11.77 6.28 -17.27
C TYR A 410 12.99 6.62 -16.40
N SER A 411 13.44 7.85 -16.53
CA SER A 411 14.39 8.45 -15.59
C SER A 411 13.97 9.87 -15.26
N GLN A 412 14.20 10.27 -14.01
CA GLN A 412 13.98 11.61 -13.49
C GLN A 412 15.24 12.12 -12.83
N SER A 413 15.49 13.42 -12.92
CA SER A 413 16.57 14.08 -12.22
C SER A 413 16.05 15.30 -11.47
N ASP A 414 16.55 15.46 -10.25
CA ASP A 414 16.20 16.53 -9.33
C ASP A 414 17.46 17.26 -8.86
N LEU A 415 17.34 18.55 -8.57
CA LEU A 415 18.42 19.38 -8.01
C LEU A 415 17.90 20.10 -6.78
N ASN A 416 18.52 19.85 -5.63
CA ASN A 416 18.23 20.54 -4.39
C ASN A 416 19.36 21.49 -4.06
N LEU A 417 19.04 22.75 -3.84
CA LEU A 417 19.99 23.79 -3.41
C LEU A 417 19.58 24.30 -2.05
N ALA A 418 20.54 24.46 -1.13
CA ALA A 418 20.25 25.09 0.15
C ALA A 418 21.42 25.91 0.67
N TYR A 419 21.07 26.94 1.44
CA TYR A 419 22.03 27.72 2.19
C TYR A 419 21.61 27.79 3.65
N GLN A 420 22.51 27.43 4.55
CA GLN A 420 22.32 27.48 5.99
C GLN A 420 23.34 28.37 6.65
N SER A 421 22.91 29.22 7.56
CA SER A 421 23.79 30.12 8.32
C SER A 421 23.31 30.28 9.75
N ASP A 422 24.28 30.39 10.66
CA ASP A 422 23.98 30.79 12.03
C ASP A 422 23.73 32.30 12.08
N VAL A 423 22.67 32.67 12.79
CA VAL A 423 22.25 34.07 12.94
C VAL A 423 22.64 34.56 14.34
N LYS A 424 23.36 35.68 14.40
CA LYS A 424 23.67 36.32 15.68
C LYS A 424 22.42 36.93 16.30
N LYS A 425 21.66 36.15 17.11
CA LYS A 425 20.59 36.55 18.03
C LYS A 425 19.61 37.62 17.49
N ALA A 426 18.92 37.36 16.40
CA ALA A 426 17.73 38.14 16.03
C ALA A 426 16.48 37.29 16.37
N LEU A 427 15.58 37.79 17.20
CA LEU A 427 14.27 37.17 17.55
C LEU A 427 14.35 35.75 18.14
N GLY A 428 15.43 35.40 18.84
CA GLY A 428 15.61 34.05 19.38
C GLY A 428 16.04 33.00 18.34
N ILE A 429 16.13 33.34 17.07
CA ILE A 429 16.57 32.45 15.99
C ILE A 429 18.08 32.22 16.07
N LYS A 430 18.49 30.95 16.10
CA LYS A 430 19.90 30.52 16.14
C LYS A 430 20.43 30.17 14.76
N ASN A 431 19.58 29.59 13.90
CA ASN A 431 19.99 29.14 12.59
C ASN A 431 18.85 29.30 11.57
N VAL A 432 19.20 29.69 10.35
CA VAL A 432 18.28 29.84 9.22
C VAL A 432 18.78 28.98 8.07
N LYS A 433 17.91 28.13 7.51
CA LYS A 433 18.15 27.40 6.27
C LYS A 433 17.10 27.78 5.23
N VAL A 434 17.56 28.24 4.06
CA VAL A 434 16.71 28.50 2.89
C VAL A 434 17.05 27.46 1.83
N GLY A 435 16.05 26.85 1.20
CA GLY A 435 16.28 25.87 0.14
C GLY A 435 15.32 26.03 -1.03
N LEU A 436 15.78 25.54 -2.17
CA LEU A 436 15.05 25.43 -3.43
C LEU A 436 15.19 24.00 -3.95
N ASP A 437 14.08 23.35 -4.21
CA ASP A 437 13.98 22.01 -4.79
C ASP A 437 13.46 22.13 -6.22
N PHE A 438 14.31 21.81 -7.18
CA PHE A 438 13.98 21.74 -8.61
C PHE A 438 13.70 20.28 -8.94
N ASN A 439 12.43 19.92 -9.06
CA ASN A 439 12.00 18.56 -9.33
C ASN A 439 11.81 18.37 -10.85
N ASN A 440 12.19 17.20 -11.34
CA ASN A 440 12.10 16.82 -12.74
C ASN A 440 12.75 17.87 -13.68
N VAL A 441 14.02 18.16 -13.43
CA VAL A 441 14.80 19.25 -14.08
C VAL A 441 14.74 19.19 -15.61
N PHE A 442 14.63 17.97 -16.19
CA PHE A 442 14.56 17.78 -17.63
C PHE A 442 13.12 17.77 -18.18
N ALA A 443 12.12 18.10 -17.34
CA ALA A 443 10.69 18.10 -17.70
C ALA A 443 10.25 16.82 -18.40
N ARG A 444 10.71 15.65 -17.95
CA ARG A 444 10.37 14.36 -18.54
C ARG A 444 8.90 14.05 -18.29
N HIS A 445 8.21 13.63 -19.35
CA HIS A 445 6.84 13.16 -19.30
C HIS A 445 6.84 11.63 -19.16
N TYR A 446 6.30 11.14 -18.04
CA TYR A 446 6.15 9.71 -17.80
C TYR A 446 4.93 9.46 -16.91
N ALA A 447 4.44 8.24 -16.91
CA ALA A 447 3.39 7.82 -15.98
C ALA A 447 4.03 7.32 -14.70
N MET A 448 3.57 7.86 -13.57
CA MET A 448 3.97 7.40 -12.24
C MET A 448 3.29 6.06 -11.90
N MET A 449 2.05 5.89 -12.38
CA MET A 449 1.21 4.72 -12.21
C MET A 449 0.28 4.56 -13.42
N ALA A 450 -0.13 3.35 -13.70
CA ALA A 450 -1.12 3.07 -14.73
C ALA A 450 -1.97 1.86 -14.32
N TYR A 451 -3.16 1.76 -14.86
CA TYR A 451 -4.10 0.65 -14.63
C TYR A 451 -4.53 0.09 -15.97
N ASP A 452 -4.72 -1.21 -16.01
CA ASP A 452 -5.22 -1.94 -17.17
C ASP A 452 -6.57 -2.59 -16.83
N PHE A 453 -7.61 -2.16 -17.53
CA PHE A 453 -8.94 -2.75 -17.44
C PHE A 453 -9.16 -3.60 -18.68
N GLY A 454 -8.84 -4.91 -18.59
CA GLY A 454 -9.14 -5.86 -19.64
C GLY A 454 -10.60 -6.30 -19.59
N GLU A 455 -11.25 -6.38 -20.75
CA GLU A 455 -12.59 -6.95 -20.93
C GLU A 455 -12.67 -7.67 -22.27
N TYR A 456 -13.39 -8.79 -22.31
CA TYR A 456 -13.77 -9.44 -23.55
C TYR A 456 -15.17 -9.00 -23.98
N VAL A 457 -15.31 -8.47 -25.20
CA VAL A 457 -16.60 -8.15 -25.80
C VAL A 457 -16.72 -8.93 -27.11
N ASP A 458 -17.75 -9.74 -27.24
CA ASP A 458 -17.97 -10.62 -28.42
C ASP A 458 -16.72 -11.44 -28.75
N GLY A 459 -16.10 -12.04 -27.74
CA GLY A 459 -14.92 -12.88 -27.85
C GLY A 459 -13.61 -12.15 -28.16
N LYS A 460 -13.60 -10.81 -28.22
CA LYS A 460 -12.41 -10.00 -28.46
C LYS A 460 -11.97 -9.28 -27.20
N ARG A 461 -10.70 -9.46 -26.82
CA ARG A 461 -10.10 -8.73 -25.70
C ARG A 461 -9.87 -7.27 -26.10
N GLY A 462 -10.51 -6.36 -25.37
CA GLY A 462 -10.24 -4.94 -25.34
C GLY A 462 -9.47 -4.58 -24.07
N ASN A 463 -8.56 -3.61 -24.15
CA ASN A 463 -7.86 -3.09 -22.99
C ASN A 463 -8.02 -1.59 -22.93
N TRP A 464 -8.36 -1.12 -21.72
CA TRP A 464 -8.51 0.29 -21.39
C TRP A 464 -7.42 0.67 -20.41
N PHE A 465 -6.57 1.62 -20.82
CA PHE A 465 -5.48 2.07 -19.99
C PHE A 465 -5.83 3.41 -19.34
N SER A 466 -5.56 3.51 -18.05
CA SER A 466 -5.59 4.78 -17.34
C SER A 466 -4.21 5.08 -16.80
N TYR A 467 -3.65 6.23 -17.18
CA TYR A 467 -2.33 6.66 -16.73
C TYR A 467 -2.46 7.81 -15.73
N ILE A 468 -1.70 7.74 -14.65
CA ILE A 468 -1.51 8.85 -13.72
C ILE A 468 -0.16 9.49 -14.08
N PRO A 469 -0.15 10.68 -14.72
CA PRO A 469 1.09 11.33 -15.11
C PRO A 469 1.84 11.81 -13.88
N ALA A 470 3.16 11.71 -13.93
CA ALA A 470 4.03 12.36 -12.96
C ALA A 470 4.02 13.88 -13.15
N ALA A 471 4.35 14.61 -12.09
CA ALA A 471 4.50 16.05 -12.18
C ALA A 471 5.62 16.43 -13.16
N GLY A 472 5.37 17.40 -14.03
CA GLY A 472 6.39 18.01 -14.85
C GLY A 472 7.41 18.80 -13.99
N PHE A 473 8.29 19.54 -14.66
CA PHE A 473 9.21 20.43 -13.94
C PHE A 473 8.46 21.34 -12.97
N ASN A 474 8.89 21.35 -11.72
CA ASN A 474 8.34 22.24 -10.71
C ASN A 474 9.43 22.67 -9.73
N VAL A 475 9.20 23.77 -9.04
CA VAL A 475 10.11 24.34 -8.06
C VAL A 475 9.38 24.55 -6.75
N MET A 476 9.97 24.08 -5.65
CA MET A 476 9.51 24.36 -4.30
C MET A 476 10.57 25.13 -3.52
N ALA A 477 10.13 26.06 -2.67
CA ALA A 477 11.01 26.77 -1.77
C ALA A 477 10.68 26.42 -0.31
N HIS A 478 11.67 26.26 0.53
CA HIS A 478 11.47 26.01 1.95
C HIS A 478 12.35 26.90 2.81
N LEU A 479 11.83 27.24 4.00
CA LEU A 479 12.52 28.01 5.02
C LEU A 479 12.46 27.23 6.34
N THR A 480 13.62 26.97 6.94
CA THR A 480 13.71 26.37 8.27
C THR A 480 14.34 27.35 9.24
N LEU A 481 13.67 27.62 10.35
CA LEU A 481 14.15 28.46 11.45
C LEU A 481 14.37 27.58 12.67
N LYS A 482 15.57 27.63 13.26
CA LYS A 482 15.91 26.97 14.54
C LYS A 482 16.03 28.03 15.62
N PHE A 483 15.31 27.88 16.70
CA PHE A 483 15.29 28.77 17.86
C PHE A 483 16.17 28.28 18.99
#